data_7e359bde120b3543047baa0437d9553a
#
_entry.id   7e359bde120b3543047baa0437d9553a
#
_cell.length_a   1.000
_cell.length_b   1.000
_cell.length_c   1.000
_cell.angle_alpha   90.00
_cell.angle_beta   90.00
_cell.angle_gamma   90.00
#
_symmetry.space_group_name_H-M   'P 1'
#
loop_
_entity.id
_entity.type
_entity.pdbx_description
1 polymer ?
#
loop_
_entity_poly.entity_id
_entity_poly.type
_entity_poly.pdbx_seq_one_letter_code
_entity_poly.pdbx_strand_id
1 'polypeptide(L)' 'MSTIRVALAEDNVLLREGVSRLVSAHPDFELVGTASDLPELLAVIESSEPDVVITDIRMPPTGRDEGIQAADRPPARR' A
#
# COMPACT_ATOMS: atom_id res chain seq x y z
N MET A 1 -3.50 15.27 19.97
CA MET A 1 -3.54 13.89 19.62
C MET A 1 -3.01 13.65 18.25
N SER A 2 -2.16 12.68 18.12
CA SER A 2 -1.62 12.39 16.80
C SER A 2 -2.47 11.37 16.09
N THR A 3 -2.51 11.47 14.79
CA THR A 3 -3.15 10.49 13.95
C THR A 3 -2.09 9.53 13.42
N ILE A 4 -2.56 8.39 12.95
CA ILE A 4 -1.70 7.43 12.27
C ILE A 4 -1.71 7.78 10.80
N ARG A 5 -0.56 8.06 10.25
CA ARG A 5 -0.43 8.46 8.86
C ARG A 5 -0.32 7.20 8.00
N VAL A 6 -1.23 7.07 7.06
CA VAL A 6 -1.39 5.84 6.29
C VAL A 6 -1.16 6.12 4.82
N ALA A 7 -0.32 5.31 4.19
CA ALA A 7 -0.19 5.29 2.74
C ALA A 7 -0.84 4.02 2.23
N LEU A 8 -1.45 4.11 1.06
CA LEU A 8 -2.20 3.00 0.48
C LEU A 8 -1.70 2.74 -0.92
N ALA A 9 -1.41 1.50 -1.22
CA ALA A 9 -1.03 1.09 -2.57
C ALA A 9 -1.96 -0.01 -3.04
N GLU A 10 -2.60 0.21 -4.16
CA GLU A 10 -3.54 -0.73 -4.72
C GLU A 10 -3.72 -0.42 -6.19
N ASP A 11 -3.50 -1.41 -7.06
CA ASP A 11 -3.59 -1.18 -8.49
C ASP A 11 -5.03 -1.18 -9.00
N ASN A 12 -5.96 -1.77 -8.25
CA ASN A 12 -7.36 -1.77 -8.65
C ASN A 12 -8.01 -0.46 -8.19
N VAL A 13 -8.53 0.30 -9.14
CA VAL A 13 -9.08 1.63 -8.84
C VAL A 13 -10.23 1.54 -7.86
N LEU A 14 -11.13 0.57 -8.05
CA LEU A 14 -12.29 0.46 -7.18
C LEU A 14 -11.90 0.10 -5.76
N LEU A 15 -10.97 -0.83 -5.63
CA LEU A 15 -10.49 -1.19 -4.30
C LEU A 15 -9.75 -0.05 -3.65
N ARG A 16 -8.92 0.66 -4.42
CA ARG A 16 -8.20 1.80 -3.88
C ARG A 16 -9.16 2.85 -3.36
N GLU A 17 -10.21 3.14 -4.13
CA GLU A 17 -11.21 4.10 -3.70
C GLU A 17 -11.93 3.64 -2.45
N GLY A 18 -12.32 2.37 -2.40
CA GLY A 18 -13.04 1.86 -1.26
C GLY A 18 -12.21 1.88 0.01
N VAL A 19 -10.97 1.42 -0.07
CA VAL A 19 -10.11 1.41 1.12
C VAL A 19 -9.76 2.84 1.52
N SER A 20 -9.56 3.72 0.55
CA SER A 20 -9.30 5.13 0.86
C SER A 20 -10.41 5.72 1.69
N ARG A 21 -11.66 5.42 1.33
CA ARG A 21 -12.80 5.93 2.06
C ARG A 21 -12.86 5.35 3.47
N LEU A 22 -12.57 4.07 3.61
CA LEU A 22 -12.57 3.43 4.92
C LEU A 22 -11.52 4.05 5.82
N VAL A 23 -10.33 4.24 5.30
CA VAL A 23 -9.25 4.84 6.08
C VAL A 23 -9.61 6.27 6.46
N SER A 24 -10.10 7.04 5.49
CA SER A 24 -10.41 8.44 5.73
C SER A 24 -11.57 8.62 6.68
N ALA A 25 -12.46 7.65 6.78
CA ALA A 25 -13.58 7.72 7.69
C ALA A 25 -13.19 7.46 9.13
N HIS A 26 -12.03 6.87 9.35
CA HIS A 26 -11.60 6.55 10.70
C HIS A 26 -10.91 7.76 11.32
N PRO A 27 -11.37 8.21 12.49
CA PRO A 27 -10.85 9.47 13.05
C PRO A 27 -9.38 9.40 13.45
N ASP A 28 -8.85 8.21 13.70
CA ASP A 28 -7.46 8.09 14.12
C ASP A 28 -6.49 7.96 12.95
N PHE A 29 -6.98 7.89 11.73
CA PHE A 29 -6.14 7.69 10.55
C PHE A 29 -6.15 8.93 9.67
N GLU A 30 -5.00 9.18 9.09
CA GLU A 30 -4.85 10.22 8.08
C GLU A 30 -4.28 9.57 6.84
N LEU A 31 -5.03 9.60 5.73
CA LEU A 31 -4.54 9.06 4.48
C LEU A 31 -3.61 10.10 3.85
N VAL A 32 -2.32 9.79 3.80
CA VAL A 32 -1.34 10.75 3.35
C VAL A 32 -0.96 10.58 1.89
N GLY A 33 -1.36 9.48 1.27
CA GLY A 33 -1.11 9.29 -0.14
C GLY A 33 -1.58 7.95 -0.62
N THR A 34 -1.82 7.86 -1.91
CA THR A 34 -2.19 6.60 -2.55
C THR A 34 -1.28 6.36 -3.74
N ALA A 35 -1.16 5.11 -4.10
CA ALA A 35 -0.30 4.70 -5.21
C ALA A 35 -0.95 3.53 -5.92
N SER A 36 -0.68 3.43 -7.21
CA SER A 36 -1.20 2.33 -8.00
C SER A 36 -0.13 1.29 -8.33
N ASP A 37 1.12 1.60 -8.05
CA ASP A 37 2.20 0.64 -8.29
C ASP A 37 3.32 0.92 -7.31
N LEU A 38 4.36 0.09 -7.37
CA LEU A 38 5.44 0.21 -6.42
C LEU A 38 6.23 1.50 -6.56
N PRO A 39 6.60 1.93 -7.76
CA PRO A 39 7.33 3.20 -7.87
C PRO A 39 6.56 4.37 -7.27
N GLU A 40 5.25 4.43 -7.49
CA GLU A 40 4.44 5.48 -6.89
C GLU A 40 4.41 5.36 -5.38
N LEU A 41 4.33 4.13 -4.87
CA LEU A 41 4.33 3.92 -3.43
C LEU A 41 5.62 4.41 -2.80
N LEU A 42 6.75 4.10 -3.44
CA LEU A 42 8.02 4.56 -2.91
C LEU A 42 8.10 6.07 -2.88
N ALA A 43 7.56 6.72 -3.92
CA ALA A 43 7.52 8.18 -3.94
C ALA A 43 6.64 8.74 -2.81
N VAL A 44 5.51 8.10 -2.55
CA VAL A 44 4.64 8.52 -1.46
C VAL A 44 5.34 8.35 -0.12
N ILE A 45 6.01 7.21 0.07
CA ILE A 45 6.73 6.97 1.32
C ILE A 45 7.79 8.03 1.52
N GLU A 46 8.53 8.35 0.48
CA GLU A 46 9.62 9.31 0.61
C GLU A 46 9.10 10.72 0.90
N SER A 47 7.98 11.09 0.27
CA SER A 47 7.49 12.46 0.42
C SER A 47 6.63 12.65 1.67
N SER A 48 5.92 11.63 2.12
CA SER A 48 4.98 11.82 3.22
C SER A 48 5.35 11.06 4.49
N GLU A 49 6.30 10.13 4.43
CA GLU A 49 6.80 9.42 5.59
C GLU A 49 5.68 8.85 6.44
N PRO A 50 4.88 7.94 5.87
CA PRO A 50 3.75 7.39 6.60
C PRO A 50 4.20 6.48 7.75
N ASP A 51 3.30 6.33 8.72
CA ASP A 51 3.53 5.41 9.82
C ASP A 51 3.21 3.98 9.42
N VAL A 52 2.24 3.81 8.52
CA VAL A 52 1.75 2.51 8.11
C VAL A 52 1.52 2.53 6.62
N VAL A 53 1.84 1.42 5.96
CA VAL A 53 1.55 1.25 4.55
C VAL A 53 0.62 0.05 4.39
N ILE A 54 -0.50 0.28 3.71
CA ILE A 54 -1.42 -0.79 3.32
C ILE A 54 -1.16 -1.08 1.86
N THR A 55 -0.77 -2.30 1.55
CA THR A 55 -0.45 -2.65 0.18
C THR A 55 -0.92 -4.05 -0.14
N ASP A 56 -1.35 -4.22 -1.38
CA ASP A 56 -1.70 -5.52 -1.91
C ASP A 56 -0.42 -6.20 -2.37
N ILE A 57 -0.14 -7.36 -1.85
CA ILE A 57 1.07 -8.07 -2.23
C ILE A 57 1.05 -8.53 -3.67
N ARG A 58 -0.12 -8.50 -4.30
CA ARG A 58 -0.23 -8.87 -5.71
C ARG A 58 -0.03 -7.69 -6.63
N MET A 59 0.27 -6.52 -6.10
CA MET A 59 0.52 -5.36 -6.93
C MET A 59 1.88 -5.51 -7.59
N PRO A 60 1.93 -5.60 -8.90
CA PRO A 60 3.22 -5.85 -9.56
C PRO A 60 4.05 -4.58 -9.61
N PRO A 61 5.31 -4.67 -9.27
CA PRO A 61 6.19 -3.51 -9.38
C PRO A 61 6.49 -3.14 -10.82
N THR A 62 6.48 -4.13 -11.71
CA THR A 62 6.82 -3.90 -13.10
C THR A 62 5.81 -4.53 -14.03
N GLY A 63 4.62 -4.84 -13.54
CA GLY A 63 3.62 -5.54 -14.31
C GLY A 63 3.80 -7.03 -14.27
N ARG A 64 4.65 -7.52 -13.39
CA ARG A 64 4.92 -8.94 -13.25
C ARG A 64 4.76 -9.30 -11.78
N ASP A 65 4.70 -10.58 -11.53
CA ASP A 65 4.39 -11.05 -10.20
C ASP A 65 5.53 -11.80 -9.54
N GLU A 66 6.75 -11.49 -9.91
CA GLU A 66 7.90 -12.13 -9.28
C GLU A 66 7.94 -11.86 -7.79
N GLY A 67 7.58 -10.66 -7.39
CA GLY A 67 7.60 -10.34 -5.99
C GLY A 67 6.60 -11.16 -5.21
N ILE A 68 5.46 -11.43 -5.83
CA ILE A 68 4.44 -12.24 -5.19
C ILE A 68 4.95 -13.65 -5.00
N GLN A 69 5.58 -14.18 -6.04
CA GLN A 69 6.09 -15.53 -5.95
C GLN A 69 7.14 -15.64 -4.86
N ALA A 70 7.99 -14.66 -4.75
CA ALA A 70 9.01 -14.68 -3.72
C ALA A 70 8.40 -14.61 -2.33
N ALA A 71 7.39 -13.77 -2.17
CA ALA A 71 6.76 -13.61 -0.88
C ALA A 71 5.94 -14.83 -0.52
N ASP A 72 5.33 -15.43 -1.52
CA ASP A 72 4.46 -16.57 -1.32
C ASP A 72 5.24 -17.85 -1.07
N ARG A 73 6.45 -17.90 -1.54
CA ARG A 73 7.27 -19.07 -1.39
C ARG A 73 7.72 -19.17 0.04
N PRO A 74 7.41 -20.26 0.68
CA PRO A 74 7.89 -20.40 2.04
C PRO A 74 9.39 -20.42 2.01
N PRO A 75 9.87 -19.83 2.92
CA PRO A 75 11.31 -19.93 3.00
C PRO A 75 11.64 -21.35 3.29
N ALA A 76 10.86 -21.80 2.81
CA ALA A 76 10.84 -22.63 2.81
C ALA A 76 10.99 -23.52 2.85
N ARG A 77 10.88 -23.56 2.64
CA ARG A 77 10.89 -24.12 2.37
C ARG A 77 11.63 -24.42 2.62
N ARG A 78 11.68 -24.44 3.10
CA ARG A 78 12.10 -24.46 3.22
C ARG A 78 12.19 -24.62 3.69
#